data_9a7bda7fce66847bfbabe5b5d1afdead
#
_entry.id   9a7bda7fce66847bfbabe5b5d1afdead
#
_cell.length_a   1.000
_cell.length_b   1.000
_cell.length_c   1.000
_cell.angle_alpha   90.00
_cell.angle_beta   90.00
_cell.angle_gamma   90.00
#
_symmetry.space_group_name_H-M   'P 1'
#
loop_
_entity.id
_entity.type
_entity.pdbx_description
1 polymer ?
#
loop_
_entity_poly.entity_id
_entity_poly.type
_entity_poly.pdbx_seq_one_letter_code
_entity_poly.pdbx_strand_id
1 'polypeptide(L)'
;MWKTLQTLSWPPRRLVLWHSVAAIPMATVVVLGAYLSYHYHQLTIQNRERVDRAYQVLDVVDGLYISVQNADLAVRDYIITGDDGHLAMFQAALKSEGEDTERLRALLVASATQETNLAKIDGSIAAELSALGKTIELRRQQGFNAAQAAIRNGDGGRGMVAIRQQVTVLAENERRFLLKRQADTREHERDTLLTGIFIAALSVTVRILIALGIRHVHSRRQAAIADGGEPAAGASAG
;
A
#
# COMPACT_ATOMS: atom_id res chain seq x y z
N MET A 1 -49.13 46.98 29.86
CA MET A 1 -48.48 45.68 29.95
C MET A 1 -47.76 45.39 28.63
N TRP A 2 -46.75 46.19 28.26
CA TRP A 2 -46.00 46.03 27.02
C TRP A 2 -44.75 46.90 27.12
N LYS A 3 -43.72 46.47 27.82
CA LYS A 3 -42.35 47.10 27.78
C LYS A 3 -41.34 46.12 28.38
N THR A 4 -40.88 45.15 27.65
CA THR A 4 -39.62 44.46 27.92
C THR A 4 -39.21 43.64 26.69
N LEU A 5 -38.87 44.27 25.59
CA LEU A 5 -38.11 43.69 24.49
C LEU A 5 -37.27 44.80 23.88
N GLN A 6 -36.12 45.08 24.40
CA GLN A 6 -35.05 45.75 23.66
C GLN A 6 -33.83 45.90 24.54
N THR A 7 -32.94 44.95 24.57
CA THR A 7 -31.48 45.23 24.65
C THR A 7 -30.77 44.02 24.05
N LEU A 8 -30.97 43.79 22.76
CA LEU A 8 -30.01 43.03 22.00
C LEU A 8 -28.84 43.97 21.68
N SER A 9 -27.96 44.17 22.68
CA SER A 9 -26.73 44.95 22.49
C SER A 9 -25.81 44.13 21.57
N TRP A 10 -25.65 44.60 20.34
CA TRP A 10 -24.65 44.06 19.43
C TRP A 10 -23.28 44.14 20.09
N PRO A 11 -22.51 43.06 20.11
CA PRO A 11 -21.16 43.10 20.69
C PRO A 11 -20.33 44.17 20.01
N PRO A 12 -19.53 44.95 20.76
CA PRO A 12 -18.76 46.07 20.21
C PRO A 12 -17.84 45.52 19.08
N ARG A 13 -17.84 46.20 17.93
CA ARG A 13 -17.11 45.82 16.70
C ARG A 13 -15.67 45.31 16.94
N ARG A 14 -15.04 45.76 18.00
CA ARG A 14 -13.69 45.31 18.42
C ARG A 14 -13.64 43.88 18.94
N LEU A 15 -14.67 43.38 19.60
CA LEU A 15 -14.77 41.99 20.08
C LEU A 15 -14.90 41.04 18.90
N VAL A 16 -15.68 41.36 17.87
CA VAL A 16 -15.84 40.59 16.66
C VAL A 16 -14.52 40.47 15.89
N LEU A 17 -13.77 41.56 15.76
CA LEU A 17 -12.45 41.59 15.09
C LEU A 17 -11.43 40.70 15.83
N TRP A 18 -11.43 40.66 17.15
CA TRP A 18 -10.52 39.85 17.93
C TRP A 18 -10.84 38.34 17.85
N HIS A 19 -12.11 37.97 17.80
CA HIS A 19 -12.54 36.58 17.56
C HIS A 19 -12.19 36.11 16.15
N SER A 20 -12.30 36.97 15.16
CA SER A 20 -11.92 36.69 13.78
C SER A 20 -10.42 36.46 13.63
N VAL A 21 -9.58 37.26 14.28
CA VAL A 21 -8.10 37.10 14.26
C VAL A 21 -7.69 35.79 14.96
N ALA A 22 -8.37 35.39 16.04
CA ALA A 22 -8.11 34.11 16.72
C ALA A 22 -8.62 32.88 15.95
N ALA A 23 -9.62 33.05 15.07
CA ALA A 23 -10.17 31.97 14.26
C ALA A 23 -9.28 31.61 13.04
N ILE A 24 -8.51 32.57 12.48
CA ILE A 24 -7.66 32.37 11.31
C ILE A 24 -6.64 31.24 11.52
N PRO A 25 -5.81 31.20 12.59
CA PRO A 25 -4.85 30.13 12.76
C PRO A 25 -5.51 28.76 12.95
N MET A 26 -6.71 28.71 13.55
CA MET A 26 -7.46 27.48 13.68
C MET A 26 -7.98 26.97 12.33
N ALA A 27 -8.53 27.84 11.51
CA ALA A 27 -8.97 27.50 10.16
C ALA A 27 -7.79 27.03 9.31
N THR A 28 -6.63 27.68 9.41
CA THR A 28 -5.41 27.25 8.69
C THR A 28 -4.96 25.86 9.09
N VAL A 29 -4.96 25.51 10.39
CA VAL A 29 -4.60 24.17 10.88
C VAL A 29 -5.58 23.13 10.37
N VAL A 30 -6.88 23.42 10.38
CA VAL A 30 -7.92 22.49 9.87
C VAL A 30 -7.77 22.26 8.36
N VAL A 31 -7.60 23.33 7.58
CA VAL A 31 -7.43 23.26 6.13
C VAL A 31 -6.13 22.51 5.77
N LEU A 32 -5.03 22.81 6.44
CA LEU A 32 -3.76 22.13 6.22
C LEU A 32 -3.84 20.65 6.62
N GLY A 33 -4.48 20.34 7.75
CA GLY A 33 -4.73 18.97 8.20
C GLY A 33 -5.59 18.18 7.23
N ALA A 34 -6.66 18.76 6.71
CA ALA A 34 -7.53 18.17 5.70
C ALA A 34 -6.78 17.93 4.38
N TYR A 35 -5.97 18.90 3.93
CA TYR A 35 -5.15 18.77 2.72
C TYR A 35 -4.11 17.65 2.86
N LEU A 36 -3.38 17.60 3.97
CA LEU A 36 -2.41 16.54 4.25
C LEU A 36 -3.10 15.17 4.32
N SER A 37 -4.22 15.07 5.03
CA SER A 37 -5.00 13.84 5.14
C SER A 37 -5.45 13.34 3.76
N TYR A 38 -5.96 14.22 2.91
CA TYR A 38 -6.37 13.88 1.54
C TYR A 38 -5.17 13.40 0.70
N HIS A 39 -4.04 14.11 0.77
CA HIS A 39 -2.83 13.74 0.01
C HIS A 39 -2.27 12.39 0.43
N TYR A 40 -2.19 12.13 1.74
CA TYR A 40 -1.77 10.83 2.28
C TYR A 40 -2.73 9.70 1.94
N HIS A 41 -4.04 9.98 1.92
CA HIS A 41 -5.04 8.98 1.54
C HIS A 41 -4.85 8.51 0.09
N GLN A 42 -4.61 9.43 -0.84
CA GLN A 42 -4.33 9.09 -2.24
C GLN A 42 -3.05 8.25 -2.41
N LEU A 43 -1.98 8.60 -1.72
CA LEU A 43 -0.73 7.83 -1.74
C LEU A 43 -0.92 6.43 -1.17
N THR A 44 -1.73 6.28 -0.13
CA THR A 44 -2.00 4.99 0.52
C THR A 44 -2.76 4.05 -0.40
N ILE A 45 -3.77 4.54 -1.15
CA ILE A 45 -4.54 3.73 -2.11
C ILE A 45 -3.61 3.18 -3.19
N GLN A 46 -2.81 4.02 -3.85
CA GLN A 46 -1.90 3.59 -4.91
C GLN A 46 -0.84 2.57 -4.41
N ASN A 47 -0.39 2.73 -3.18
CA ASN A 47 0.56 1.79 -2.57
C ASN A 47 -0.10 0.43 -2.27
N ARG A 48 -1.35 0.41 -1.81
CA ARG A 48 -2.11 -0.83 -1.58
C ARG A 48 -2.31 -1.63 -2.86
N GLU A 49 -2.72 -1.00 -3.95
CA GLU A 49 -2.89 -1.67 -5.24
C GLU A 49 -1.60 -2.33 -5.75
N ARG A 50 -0.44 -1.70 -5.54
CA ARG A 50 0.86 -2.28 -5.92
C ARG A 50 1.25 -3.46 -5.03
N VAL A 51 0.98 -3.37 -3.74
CA VAL A 51 1.21 -4.46 -2.77
C VAL A 51 0.30 -5.65 -3.09
N ASP A 52 -0.98 -5.40 -3.32
CA ASP A 52 -1.94 -6.45 -3.67
C ASP A 52 -1.56 -7.13 -4.99
N ARG A 53 -1.10 -6.38 -5.98
CA ARG A 53 -0.58 -6.93 -7.24
C ARG A 53 0.65 -7.82 -7.02
N ALA A 54 1.59 -7.41 -6.18
CA ALA A 54 2.77 -8.21 -5.89
C ALA A 54 2.41 -9.55 -5.21
N TYR A 55 1.43 -9.55 -4.30
CA TYR A 55 0.90 -10.78 -3.71
C TYR A 55 0.20 -11.66 -4.75
N GLN A 56 -0.58 -11.08 -5.66
CA GLN A 56 -1.21 -11.81 -6.76
C GLN A 56 -0.17 -12.43 -7.69
N VAL A 57 0.92 -11.73 -8.01
CA VAL A 57 2.02 -12.30 -8.80
C VAL A 57 2.65 -13.49 -8.09
N LEU A 58 2.90 -13.39 -6.78
CA LEU A 58 3.45 -14.50 -5.99
C LEU A 58 2.54 -15.73 -6.00
N ASP A 59 1.23 -15.52 -5.80
CA ASP A 59 0.23 -16.59 -5.80
C ASP A 59 0.16 -17.30 -7.17
N VAL A 60 0.10 -16.53 -8.25
CA VAL A 60 0.03 -17.10 -9.62
C VAL A 60 1.33 -17.79 -10.00
N VAL A 61 2.49 -17.27 -9.61
CA VAL A 61 3.80 -17.89 -9.88
C VAL A 61 3.94 -19.22 -9.15
N ASP A 62 3.49 -19.30 -7.90
CA ASP A 62 3.46 -20.56 -7.14
C ASP A 62 2.47 -21.56 -7.76
N GLY A 63 1.28 -21.10 -8.18
CA GLY A 63 0.28 -21.90 -8.90
C GLY A 63 0.84 -22.46 -10.21
N LEU A 64 1.48 -21.63 -11.02
CA LEU A 64 2.11 -22.01 -12.28
C LEU A 64 3.16 -23.12 -12.08
N TYR A 65 4.04 -22.95 -11.08
CA TYR A 65 5.03 -23.99 -10.76
C TYR A 65 4.38 -25.32 -10.34
N ILE A 66 3.33 -25.26 -9.51
CA ILE A 66 2.58 -26.44 -9.07
C ILE A 66 1.90 -27.12 -10.26
N SER A 67 1.33 -26.36 -11.20
CA SER A 67 0.67 -26.92 -12.40
C SER A 67 1.65 -27.67 -13.27
N VAL A 68 2.86 -27.13 -13.51
CA VAL A 68 3.90 -27.85 -14.27
C VAL A 68 4.42 -29.08 -13.52
N GLN A 69 4.57 -28.99 -12.20
CA GLN A 69 4.96 -30.13 -11.36
C GLN A 69 3.92 -31.26 -11.39
N ASN A 70 2.63 -30.92 -11.36
CA ASN A 70 1.55 -31.88 -11.49
C ASN A 70 1.54 -32.55 -12.87
N ALA A 71 1.87 -31.82 -13.94
CA ALA A 71 2.05 -32.37 -15.26
C ALA A 71 3.19 -33.40 -15.30
N ASP A 72 4.36 -33.11 -14.73
CA ASP A 72 5.50 -34.03 -14.63
C ASP A 72 5.15 -35.29 -13.83
N LEU A 73 4.50 -35.13 -12.69
CA LEU A 73 4.05 -36.27 -11.86
C LEU A 73 3.06 -37.14 -12.60
N ALA A 74 2.04 -36.58 -13.24
CA ALA A 74 1.04 -37.33 -13.98
C ALA A 74 1.68 -38.13 -15.11
N VAL A 75 2.66 -37.61 -15.83
CA VAL A 75 3.39 -38.33 -16.88
C VAL A 75 4.21 -39.48 -16.29
N ARG A 76 4.91 -39.27 -15.19
CA ARG A 76 5.68 -40.32 -14.51
C ARG A 76 4.79 -41.47 -14.04
N ASP A 77 3.63 -41.14 -13.45
CA ASP A 77 2.66 -42.13 -13.01
C ASP A 77 2.08 -42.93 -14.20
N TYR A 78 1.77 -42.22 -15.30
CA TYR A 78 1.34 -42.90 -16.54
C TYR A 78 2.42 -43.84 -17.07
N ILE A 79 3.68 -43.44 -17.07
CA ILE A 79 4.77 -44.29 -17.57
C ILE A 79 4.91 -45.55 -16.72
N ILE A 80 4.79 -45.43 -15.40
CA ILE A 80 4.90 -46.58 -14.47
C ILE A 80 3.70 -47.49 -14.57
N THR A 81 2.49 -46.94 -14.52
CA THR A 81 1.25 -47.74 -14.41
C THR A 81 0.66 -48.13 -15.76
N GLY A 82 0.82 -47.28 -16.77
CA GLY A 82 0.12 -47.42 -18.05
C GLY A 82 -1.36 -47.01 -17.98
N ASP A 83 -1.83 -46.45 -16.86
CA ASP A 83 -3.21 -46.04 -16.65
C ASP A 83 -3.51 -44.68 -17.32
N ASP A 84 -4.42 -44.68 -18.29
CA ASP A 84 -4.85 -43.46 -19.00
C ASP A 84 -5.52 -42.43 -18.09
N GLY A 85 -5.95 -42.77 -16.88
CA GLY A 85 -6.43 -41.83 -15.88
C GLY A 85 -5.40 -40.74 -15.55
N HIS A 86 -4.11 -41.08 -15.54
CA HIS A 86 -3.03 -40.11 -15.34
C HIS A 86 -2.88 -39.12 -16.50
N LEU A 87 -3.28 -39.49 -17.71
CA LEU A 87 -3.29 -38.58 -18.86
C LEU A 87 -4.40 -37.52 -18.73
N ALA A 88 -5.52 -37.85 -18.11
CA ALA A 88 -6.53 -36.85 -17.78
C ALA A 88 -6.00 -35.82 -16.75
N MET A 89 -5.21 -36.29 -15.76
CA MET A 89 -4.53 -35.40 -14.80
C MET A 89 -3.48 -34.51 -15.50
N PHE A 90 -2.73 -35.06 -16.45
CA PHE A 90 -1.80 -34.27 -17.27
C PHE A 90 -2.53 -33.17 -18.06
N GLN A 91 -3.67 -33.49 -18.71
CA GLN A 91 -4.45 -32.48 -19.43
C GLN A 91 -5.04 -31.41 -18.52
N ALA A 92 -5.48 -31.78 -17.32
CA ALA A 92 -5.94 -30.80 -16.33
C ALA A 92 -4.82 -29.85 -15.87
N ALA A 93 -3.61 -30.39 -15.68
CA ALA A 93 -2.43 -29.61 -15.32
C ALA A 93 -2.02 -28.64 -16.45
N LEU A 94 -2.07 -29.05 -17.72
CA LEU A 94 -1.85 -28.18 -18.88
C LEU A 94 -2.86 -27.02 -18.94
N LYS A 95 -4.12 -27.30 -18.68
CA LYS A 95 -5.15 -26.28 -18.65
C LYS A 95 -4.90 -25.26 -17.53
N SER A 96 -4.59 -25.73 -16.32
CA SER A 96 -4.27 -24.87 -15.18
C SER A 96 -3.03 -24.01 -15.45
N GLU A 97 -1.97 -24.60 -16.04
CA GLU A 97 -0.76 -23.88 -16.44
C GLU A 97 -1.07 -22.73 -17.42
N GLY A 98 -1.87 -23.01 -18.46
CA GLY A 98 -2.27 -21.99 -19.42
C GLY A 98 -3.07 -20.85 -18.80
N GLU A 99 -3.98 -21.16 -17.87
CA GLU A 99 -4.74 -20.14 -17.13
C GLU A 99 -3.82 -19.29 -16.24
N ASP A 100 -2.88 -19.90 -15.55
CA ASP A 100 -1.93 -19.21 -14.67
C ASP A 100 -0.93 -18.36 -15.48
N THR A 101 -0.47 -18.85 -16.63
CA THR A 101 0.38 -18.07 -17.55
C THR A 101 -0.33 -16.81 -18.06
N GLU A 102 -1.60 -16.89 -18.47
CA GLU A 102 -2.36 -15.71 -18.90
C GLU A 102 -2.62 -14.73 -17.76
N ARG A 103 -2.91 -15.23 -16.54
CA ARG A 103 -3.03 -14.38 -15.35
C ARG A 103 -1.72 -13.66 -15.05
N LEU A 104 -0.61 -14.37 -15.08
CA LEU A 104 0.72 -13.81 -14.82
C LEU A 104 1.05 -12.72 -15.84
N ARG A 105 0.75 -12.97 -17.11
CA ARG A 105 0.94 -11.98 -18.19
C ARG A 105 0.13 -10.71 -17.94
N ALA A 106 -1.13 -10.85 -17.53
CA ALA A 106 -1.98 -9.70 -17.21
C ALA A 106 -1.47 -8.87 -16.01
N LEU A 107 -0.84 -9.52 -15.02
CA LEU A 107 -0.28 -8.86 -13.83
C LEU A 107 1.04 -8.13 -14.10
N LEU A 108 1.86 -8.64 -15.04
CA LEU A 108 3.23 -8.18 -15.30
C LEU A 108 3.37 -7.10 -16.39
N VAL A 109 2.29 -6.58 -16.94
CA VAL A 109 2.24 -5.66 -18.13
C VAL A 109 3.03 -4.34 -17.97
N ALA A 110 3.78 -4.11 -16.91
CA ALA A 110 4.31 -2.76 -16.62
C ALA A 110 5.83 -2.56 -16.86
N SER A 111 6.63 -3.58 -17.28
CA SER A 111 8.09 -3.42 -17.37
C SER A 111 8.72 -4.35 -18.39
N ALA A 112 9.56 -3.80 -19.28
CA ALA A 112 10.32 -4.59 -20.27
C ALA A 112 11.18 -5.71 -19.63
N THR A 113 11.67 -5.51 -18.41
CA THR A 113 12.41 -6.53 -17.65
C THR A 113 11.50 -7.68 -17.22
N GLN A 114 10.27 -7.39 -16.80
CA GLN A 114 9.29 -8.41 -16.42
C GLN A 114 8.80 -9.20 -17.63
N GLU A 115 8.57 -8.55 -18.78
CA GLU A 115 8.27 -9.21 -20.05
C GLU A 115 9.37 -10.20 -20.46
N THR A 116 10.64 -9.78 -20.35
CA THR A 116 11.78 -10.66 -20.67
C THR A 116 11.85 -11.88 -19.74
N ASN A 117 11.58 -11.69 -18.45
CA ASN A 117 11.57 -12.78 -17.48
C ASN A 117 10.40 -13.74 -17.72
N LEU A 118 9.21 -13.21 -18.02
CA LEU A 118 8.05 -14.01 -18.37
C LEU A 118 8.32 -14.84 -19.63
N ALA A 119 8.87 -14.24 -20.70
CA ALA A 119 9.19 -14.97 -21.92
C ALA A 119 10.19 -16.14 -21.68
N LYS A 120 11.14 -15.98 -20.74
CA LYS A 120 12.07 -17.06 -20.37
C LYS A 120 11.33 -18.19 -19.63
N ILE A 121 10.43 -17.84 -18.70
CA ILE A 121 9.62 -18.83 -17.98
C ILE A 121 8.74 -19.59 -18.96
N ASP A 122 8.00 -18.89 -19.81
CA ASP A 122 7.14 -19.49 -20.85
C ASP A 122 7.93 -20.44 -21.75
N GLY A 123 9.11 -20.01 -22.23
CA GLY A 123 9.97 -20.86 -23.05
C GLY A 123 10.46 -22.12 -22.35
N SER A 124 10.79 -22.02 -21.05
CA SER A 124 11.22 -23.19 -20.27
C SER A 124 10.06 -24.14 -19.98
N ILE A 125 8.88 -23.63 -19.69
CA ILE A 125 7.66 -24.42 -19.48
C ILE A 125 7.26 -25.14 -20.78
N ALA A 126 7.22 -24.42 -21.90
CA ALA A 126 6.88 -25.01 -23.19
C ALA A 126 7.85 -26.14 -23.58
N ALA A 127 9.16 -25.97 -23.33
CA ALA A 127 10.17 -27.01 -23.56
C ALA A 127 9.91 -28.24 -22.68
N GLU A 128 9.62 -28.04 -21.38
CA GLU A 128 9.33 -29.14 -20.46
C GLU A 128 8.06 -29.88 -20.84
N LEU A 129 6.95 -29.17 -21.08
CA LEU A 129 5.69 -29.79 -21.49
C LEU A 129 5.81 -30.56 -22.82
N SER A 130 6.61 -30.05 -23.77
CA SER A 130 6.94 -30.75 -25.01
C SER A 130 7.72 -32.03 -24.76
N ALA A 131 8.70 -32.00 -23.85
CA ALA A 131 9.46 -33.21 -23.47
C ALA A 131 8.57 -34.27 -22.79
N LEU A 132 7.68 -33.83 -21.90
CA LEU A 132 6.70 -34.70 -21.27
C LEU A 132 5.75 -35.36 -22.30
N GLY A 133 5.25 -34.59 -23.27
CA GLY A 133 4.42 -35.10 -24.37
C GLY A 133 5.14 -36.15 -25.22
N LYS A 134 6.42 -35.90 -25.55
CA LYS A 134 7.24 -36.91 -26.26
C LYS A 134 7.43 -38.18 -25.44
N THR A 135 7.56 -38.07 -24.13
CA THR A 135 7.74 -39.22 -23.25
C THR A 135 6.45 -40.06 -23.16
N ILE A 136 5.27 -39.44 -23.18
CA ILE A 136 3.98 -40.13 -23.30
C ILE A 136 3.94 -40.90 -24.62
N GLU A 137 4.33 -40.29 -25.71
CA GLU A 137 4.32 -40.93 -27.02
C GLU A 137 5.29 -42.11 -27.09
N LEU A 138 6.49 -41.98 -26.53
CA LEU A 138 7.44 -43.11 -26.41
C LEU A 138 6.84 -44.28 -25.61
N ARG A 139 6.12 -44.00 -24.52
CA ARG A 139 5.45 -45.02 -23.73
C ARG A 139 4.39 -45.78 -24.54
N ARG A 140 3.62 -45.08 -25.37
CA ARG A 140 2.57 -45.66 -26.22
C ARG A 140 3.14 -46.50 -27.36
N GLN A 141 4.18 -46.00 -28.02
CA GLN A 141 4.71 -46.61 -29.23
C GLN A 141 5.75 -47.72 -28.95
N GLN A 142 6.62 -47.50 -27.95
CA GLN A 142 7.79 -48.34 -27.69
C GLN A 142 7.78 -48.98 -26.28
N GLY A 143 6.76 -48.70 -25.49
CA GLY A 143 6.56 -49.31 -24.17
C GLY A 143 7.37 -48.68 -23.05
N PHE A 144 7.30 -49.32 -21.88
CA PHE A 144 7.85 -48.79 -20.62
C PHE A 144 9.35 -48.49 -20.66
N ASN A 145 10.16 -49.44 -21.21
CA ASN A 145 11.61 -49.34 -21.18
C ASN A 145 12.14 -48.13 -21.95
N ALA A 146 11.53 -47.81 -23.12
CA ALA A 146 11.90 -46.63 -23.91
C ALA A 146 11.58 -45.32 -23.20
N ALA A 147 10.38 -45.22 -22.62
CA ALA A 147 9.95 -44.04 -21.87
C ALA A 147 10.80 -43.87 -20.59
N GLN A 148 11.10 -44.94 -19.86
CA GLN A 148 11.98 -44.92 -18.69
C GLN A 148 13.40 -44.43 -19.04
N ALA A 149 13.95 -44.90 -20.19
CA ALA A 149 15.26 -44.46 -20.66
C ALA A 149 15.27 -42.96 -20.98
N ALA A 150 14.23 -42.42 -21.59
CA ALA A 150 14.08 -41.00 -21.86
C ALA A 150 14.10 -40.15 -20.53
N ILE A 151 13.37 -40.60 -19.52
CA ILE A 151 13.40 -39.93 -18.20
C ILE A 151 14.81 -39.99 -17.56
N ARG A 152 15.46 -41.15 -17.57
CA ARG A 152 16.79 -41.32 -16.98
C ARG A 152 17.86 -40.48 -17.68
N ASN A 153 17.77 -40.31 -18.97
CA ASN A 153 18.72 -39.53 -19.77
C ASN A 153 18.61 -38.00 -19.52
N GLY A 154 17.68 -37.59 -18.66
CA GLY A 154 17.71 -36.31 -18.00
C GLY A 154 17.00 -35.17 -18.72
N ASP A 155 16.16 -35.46 -19.68
CA ASP A 155 15.42 -34.38 -20.38
C ASP A 155 14.29 -33.80 -19.52
N GLY A 156 13.62 -34.64 -18.68
CA GLY A 156 12.53 -34.20 -17.81
C GLY A 156 12.93 -33.53 -16.48
N GLY A 157 14.14 -33.79 -15.96
CA GLY A 157 14.56 -33.22 -14.65
C GLY A 157 15.24 -31.85 -14.74
N ARG A 158 15.92 -31.59 -15.83
CA ARG A 158 16.68 -30.34 -16.05
C ARG A 158 15.75 -29.16 -16.29
N GLY A 159 14.65 -29.36 -17.02
CA GLY A 159 13.65 -28.34 -17.29
C GLY A 159 12.98 -27.85 -15.99
N MET A 160 12.57 -28.78 -15.12
CA MET A 160 11.99 -28.43 -13.82
C MET A 160 12.93 -27.64 -12.91
N VAL A 161 14.25 -27.94 -12.93
CA VAL A 161 15.25 -27.14 -12.19
C VAL A 161 15.35 -25.72 -12.76
N ALA A 162 15.37 -25.57 -14.08
CA ALA A 162 15.42 -24.26 -14.73
C ALA A 162 14.16 -23.43 -14.43
N ILE A 163 12.98 -24.03 -14.54
CA ILE A 163 11.68 -23.40 -14.22
C ILE A 163 11.69 -22.95 -12.75
N ARG A 164 12.07 -23.82 -11.82
CA ARG A 164 12.17 -23.48 -10.38
C ARG A 164 13.07 -22.27 -10.16
N GLN A 165 14.25 -22.22 -10.77
CA GLN A 165 15.17 -21.10 -10.62
C GLN A 165 14.56 -19.78 -11.12
N GLN A 166 13.90 -19.79 -12.27
CA GLN A 166 13.29 -18.60 -12.88
C GLN A 166 12.11 -18.10 -12.05
N VAL A 167 11.24 -19.01 -11.59
CA VAL A 167 10.12 -18.74 -10.69
C VAL A 167 10.62 -18.15 -9.37
N THR A 168 11.67 -18.75 -8.77
CA THR A 168 12.28 -18.25 -7.54
C THR A 168 12.83 -16.83 -7.70
N VAL A 169 13.53 -16.53 -8.81
CA VAL A 169 14.05 -15.18 -9.08
C VAL A 169 12.93 -14.17 -9.20
N LEU A 170 11.83 -14.51 -9.88
CA LEU A 170 10.67 -13.64 -10.01
C LEU A 170 10.02 -13.40 -8.63
N ALA A 171 9.76 -14.47 -7.87
CA ALA A 171 9.18 -14.40 -6.53
C ALA A 171 10.05 -13.58 -5.56
N GLU A 172 11.38 -13.74 -5.58
CA GLU A 172 12.28 -12.97 -4.74
C GLU A 172 12.30 -11.47 -5.10
N ASN A 173 12.15 -11.12 -6.38
CA ASN A 173 12.06 -9.73 -6.79
C ASN A 173 10.79 -9.08 -6.22
N GLU A 174 9.64 -9.75 -6.30
CA GLU A 174 8.39 -9.26 -5.72
C GLU A 174 8.45 -9.20 -4.18
N ARG A 175 9.03 -10.21 -3.52
CA ARG A 175 9.24 -10.20 -2.05
C ARG A 175 10.14 -9.05 -1.62
N ARG A 176 11.24 -8.79 -2.34
CA ARG A 176 12.12 -7.63 -2.06
C ARG A 176 11.38 -6.31 -2.23
N PHE A 177 10.54 -6.19 -3.25
CA PHE A 177 9.68 -5.03 -3.43
C PHE A 177 8.74 -4.83 -2.24
N LEU A 178 8.06 -5.90 -1.79
CA LEU A 178 7.16 -5.86 -0.63
C LEU A 178 7.89 -5.46 0.66
N LEU A 179 9.05 -6.06 0.93
CA LEU A 179 9.86 -5.74 2.12
C LEU A 179 10.33 -4.28 2.13
N LYS A 180 10.79 -3.77 0.99
CA LYS A 180 11.17 -2.36 0.85
C LYS A 180 10.00 -1.43 1.13
N ARG A 181 8.83 -1.72 0.55
CA ARG A 181 7.62 -0.93 0.78
C ARG A 181 7.15 -0.95 2.23
N GLN A 182 7.25 -2.11 2.88
CA GLN A 182 6.91 -2.22 4.30
C GLN A 182 7.84 -1.40 5.19
N ALA A 183 9.13 -1.34 4.88
CA ALA A 183 10.10 -0.49 5.58
C ALA A 183 9.80 1.00 5.36
N ASP A 184 9.60 1.43 4.11
CA ASP A 184 9.26 2.82 3.74
C ASP A 184 7.98 3.29 4.45
N THR A 185 6.96 2.42 4.55
CA THR A 185 5.68 2.76 5.19
C THR A 185 5.86 3.02 6.69
N ARG A 186 6.65 2.21 7.39
CA ARG A 186 6.92 2.39 8.83
C ARG A 186 7.65 3.70 9.14
N GLU A 187 8.59 4.08 8.30
CA GLU A 187 9.34 5.33 8.44
C GLU A 187 8.40 6.54 8.25
N HIS A 188 7.55 6.52 7.24
CA HIS A 188 6.57 7.58 6.97
C HIS A 188 5.46 7.68 8.03
N GLU A 189 5.00 6.59 8.61
CA GLU A 189 4.03 6.61 9.71
C GLU A 189 4.59 7.36 10.92
N ARG A 190 5.84 7.10 11.28
CA ARG A 190 6.51 7.78 12.40
C ARG A 190 6.66 9.28 12.14
N ASP A 191 7.09 9.67 10.95
CA ASP A 191 7.27 11.08 10.58
C ASP A 191 5.95 11.84 10.53
N THR A 192 4.88 11.19 10.07
CA THR A 192 3.54 11.76 10.05
C THR A 192 3.01 11.99 11.46
N LEU A 193 3.18 11.02 12.38
CA LEU A 193 2.79 11.18 13.77
C LEU A 193 3.56 12.31 14.45
N LEU A 194 4.89 12.39 14.26
CA LEU A 194 5.71 13.45 14.83
C LEU A 194 5.31 14.83 14.29
N THR A 195 5.05 14.94 12.99
CA THR A 195 4.57 16.17 12.36
C THR A 195 3.21 16.59 12.91
N GLY A 196 2.28 15.66 13.07
CA GLY A 196 0.97 15.91 13.66
C GLY A 196 1.06 16.40 15.11
N ILE A 197 1.89 15.77 15.93
CA ILE A 197 2.15 16.18 17.32
C ILE A 197 2.77 17.59 17.36
N PHE A 198 3.73 17.89 16.48
CA PHE A 198 4.37 19.20 16.41
C PHE A 198 3.38 20.30 16.04
N ILE A 199 2.52 20.08 15.04
CA ILE A 199 1.47 21.02 14.62
C ILE A 199 0.47 21.26 15.77
N ALA A 200 0.06 20.20 16.47
CA ALA A 200 -0.84 20.32 17.63
C ALA A 200 -0.20 21.12 18.77
N ALA A 201 1.04 20.85 19.11
CA ALA A 201 1.79 21.58 20.15
C ALA A 201 1.96 23.06 19.78
N LEU A 202 2.30 23.36 18.53
CA LEU A 202 2.41 24.73 18.03
C LEU A 202 1.07 25.47 18.12
N SER A 203 -0.04 24.82 17.77
CA SER A 203 -1.38 25.39 17.87
C SER A 203 -1.76 25.75 19.32
N VAL A 204 -1.44 24.86 20.26
CA VAL A 204 -1.67 25.11 21.70
C VAL A 204 -0.80 26.27 22.19
N THR A 205 0.47 26.31 21.82
CA THR A 205 1.41 27.37 22.21
C THR A 205 0.94 28.74 21.72
N VAL A 206 0.52 28.85 20.47
CA VAL A 206 -0.03 30.09 19.90
C VAL A 206 -1.27 30.56 20.67
N ARG A 207 -2.17 29.64 21.05
CA ARG A 207 -3.36 29.98 21.85
C ARG A 207 -2.99 30.50 23.23
N ILE A 208 -2.03 29.87 23.91
CA ILE A 208 -1.55 30.34 25.22
C ILE A 208 -0.96 31.74 25.11
N LEU A 209 -0.13 32.01 24.09
CA LEU A 209 0.47 33.34 23.87
C LEU A 209 -0.59 34.39 23.59
N ILE A 210 -1.61 34.09 22.78
CA ILE A 210 -2.73 35.01 22.53
C ILE A 210 -3.49 35.30 23.84
N ALA A 211 -3.82 34.26 24.64
CA ALA A 211 -4.52 34.42 25.89
C ALA A 211 -3.73 35.27 26.91
N LEU A 212 -2.43 35.02 27.03
CA LEU A 212 -1.53 35.83 27.89
C LEU A 212 -1.43 37.28 27.41
N GLY A 213 -1.34 37.50 26.10
CA GLY A 213 -1.31 38.87 25.51
C GLY A 213 -2.60 39.63 25.82
N ILE A 214 -3.75 39.01 25.67
CA ILE A 214 -5.07 39.61 26.02
C ILE A 214 -5.11 39.97 27.51
N ARG A 215 -4.69 39.04 28.37
CA ARG A 215 -4.69 39.26 29.82
C ARG A 215 -3.76 40.43 30.22
N HIS A 216 -2.58 40.54 29.62
CA HIS A 216 -1.63 41.60 29.86
C HIS A 216 -2.15 42.97 29.42
N VAL A 217 -2.79 43.09 28.28
CA VAL A 217 -3.42 44.33 27.81
C VAL A 217 -4.58 44.75 28.71
N HIS A 218 -5.37 43.78 29.22
CA HIS A 218 -6.51 44.07 30.09
C HIS A 218 -6.05 44.58 31.46
N SER A 219 -5.01 43.98 32.04
CA SER A 219 -4.44 44.40 33.33
C SER A 219 -3.84 45.83 33.26
N ARG A 220 -3.14 46.16 32.18
CA ARG A 220 -2.62 47.53 31.99
C ARG A 220 -3.72 48.57 31.85
N ARG A 221 -4.86 48.25 31.23
CA ARG A 221 -6.00 49.18 31.15
C ARG A 221 -6.68 49.39 32.48
N GLN A 222 -6.81 48.36 33.31
CA GLN A 222 -7.37 48.52 34.67
C GLN A 222 -6.47 49.35 35.55
N ALA A 223 -5.16 49.18 35.47
CA ALA A 223 -4.19 50.03 36.19
C ALA A 223 -4.25 51.51 35.75
N ALA A 224 -4.37 51.80 34.46
CA ALA A 224 -4.49 53.14 33.93
C ALA A 224 -5.81 53.86 34.32
N ILE A 225 -6.89 53.09 34.51
CA ILE A 225 -8.19 53.62 34.98
C ILE A 225 -8.14 53.90 36.49
N ALA A 226 -7.43 53.10 37.26
CA ALA A 226 -7.26 53.27 38.69
C ALA A 226 -6.37 54.47 39.04
N ASP A 227 -5.36 54.79 38.23
CA ASP A 227 -4.42 55.90 38.43
C ASP A 227 -4.98 57.25 37.95
N GLY A 228 -5.99 57.24 37.03
CA GLY A 228 -6.62 58.45 36.50
C GLY A 228 -7.87 58.95 37.26
N GLY A 229 -8.21 58.33 38.41
CA GLY A 229 -9.45 58.58 39.14
C GLY A 229 -9.34 59.41 40.40
N GLU A 230 -8.29 60.20 40.63
CA GLU A 230 -8.23 61.11 41.75
C GLU A 230 -8.68 62.55 41.29
N PRO A 231 -9.93 62.91 41.57
CA PRO A 231 -10.32 64.34 41.37
C PRO A 231 -9.71 65.15 42.46
N ALA A 232 -8.90 66.19 42.08
CA ALA A 232 -8.47 67.28 42.93
C ALA A 232 -9.70 67.98 43.54
N ALA A 233 -10.17 67.54 44.68
CA ALA A 233 -11.14 68.20 45.50
C ALA A 233 -10.39 68.83 46.71
N GLY A 234 -10.03 70.09 46.58
CA GLY A 234 -9.42 70.76 47.73
C GLY A 234 -8.77 72.06 47.43
N ALA A 235 -9.49 73.05 46.89
CA ALA A 235 -9.10 74.44 47.02
C ALA A 235 -10.26 75.43 46.80
N SER A 236 -11.09 75.63 47.82
CA SER A 236 -11.84 76.85 47.96
C SER A 236 -12.33 77.01 49.41
N ALA A 237 -11.59 77.66 50.24
CA ALA A 237 -12.09 78.41 51.37
C ALA A 237 -10.99 79.41 51.82
N GLY A 238 -11.20 80.66 51.64
CA GLY A 238 -10.39 81.75 52.15
C GLY A 238 -10.72 83.08 51.49
#